data_d218af69caa241d1c00ec37a729f8a04
#
_entry.id   d218af69caa241d1c00ec37a729f8a04
#
_cell.length_a   1.000
_cell.length_b   1.000
_cell.length_c   1.000
_cell.angle_alpha   90.00
_cell.angle_beta   90.00
_cell.angle_gamma   90.00
#
_symmetry.space_group_name_H-M   'P 1'
#
loop_
_entity.id
_entity.type
_entity.pdbx_description
1 polymer ?
#
loop_
_entity_poly.entity_id
_entity_poly.type
_entity_poly.pdbx_seq_one_letter_code
_entity_poly.pdbx_strand_id
1 'polypeptide(L)'
;TSMLAEDLKPNRLEAAKKVAAEFIADRPNDNIGLTIFAGEAFTQCPMTTDHTSLINMLQSVRTDIASHGLIADGTAIGMGLANAVSRLKDVKGKSKVVILLTDGSNNMGDISPMTSAEIAKRMGIRVYTIGVGTNKVAPYPMPVAGGTQYVNIPVEIDSKTLREIAQLTDGNFYRATNNKQLQQIYNDI
;
A
#
# COMPACT_ATOMS: atom_id res chain seq x y z
N THR A 1 -3.54 10.98 4.00
CA THR A 1 -2.64 12.16 3.83
C THR A 1 -1.24 11.95 4.41
N SER A 2 -1.02 11.02 5.36
CA SER A 2 0.33 10.67 5.88
C SER A 2 1.34 10.28 4.79
N MET A 3 0.87 9.77 3.66
CA MET A 3 1.71 9.47 2.49
C MET A 3 2.37 10.69 1.82
N LEU A 4 2.04 11.92 2.22
CA LEU A 4 2.76 13.14 1.83
C LEU A 4 4.01 13.41 2.68
N ALA A 5 4.23 12.67 3.76
CA ALA A 5 5.43 12.82 4.57
C ALA A 5 6.70 12.56 3.75
N GLU A 6 7.76 13.32 4.05
CA GLU A 6 8.99 13.38 3.26
C GLU A 6 10.19 12.67 3.92
N ASP A 7 9.92 11.70 4.76
CA ASP A 7 10.95 10.79 5.29
C ASP A 7 11.45 9.79 4.22
N LEU A 8 10.64 9.53 3.19
CA LEU A 8 11.07 8.98 1.90
C LEU A 8 10.99 10.08 0.83
N LYS A 9 11.88 10.08 -0.15
CA LYS A 9 11.98 11.16 -1.13
C LYS A 9 11.39 10.79 -2.49
N PRO A 10 10.64 11.73 -3.13
CA PRO A 10 10.27 13.08 -2.67
C PRO A 10 9.24 13.09 -1.53
N ASN A 11 8.37 12.11 -1.45
CA ASN A 11 7.45 11.77 -0.36
C ASN A 11 7.15 10.26 -0.41
N ARG A 12 6.44 9.75 0.60
CA ARG A 12 6.14 8.30 0.71
C ARG A 12 5.37 7.78 -0.50
N LEU A 13 4.36 8.52 -1.00
CA LEU A 13 3.56 8.09 -2.15
C LEU A 13 4.40 8.00 -3.41
N GLU A 14 5.15 9.03 -3.75
CA GLU A 14 5.97 9.05 -4.96
C GLU A 14 7.11 8.02 -4.91
N ALA A 15 7.71 7.81 -3.73
CA ALA A 15 8.68 6.74 -3.52
C ALA A 15 8.05 5.35 -3.76
N ALA A 16 6.85 5.11 -3.22
CA ALA A 16 6.13 3.85 -3.41
C ALA A 16 5.73 3.64 -4.88
N LYS A 17 5.23 4.67 -5.57
CA LYS A 17 4.86 4.60 -7.00
C LYS A 17 6.06 4.25 -7.88
N LYS A 18 7.21 4.88 -7.61
CA LYS A 18 8.44 4.61 -8.36
C LYS A 18 8.86 3.15 -8.25
N VAL A 19 8.96 2.64 -7.03
CA VAL A 19 9.41 1.26 -6.77
C VAL A 19 8.39 0.24 -7.29
N ALA A 20 7.09 0.52 -7.15
CA ALA A 20 6.05 -0.34 -7.71
C ALA A 20 6.07 -0.38 -9.25
N ALA A 21 6.34 0.75 -9.91
CA ALA A 21 6.46 0.79 -11.37
C ALA A 21 7.68 -0.03 -11.87
N GLU A 22 8.80 0.04 -11.19
CA GLU A 22 9.99 -0.78 -11.49
C GLU A 22 9.69 -2.28 -11.29
N PHE A 23 9.06 -2.65 -10.18
CA PHE A 23 8.63 -4.02 -9.90
C PHE A 23 7.69 -4.57 -10.99
N ILE A 24 6.73 -3.77 -11.45
CA ILE A 24 5.81 -4.16 -12.54
C ILE A 24 6.58 -4.38 -13.84
N ALA A 25 7.51 -3.47 -14.18
CA ALA A 25 8.31 -3.55 -15.40
C ALA A 25 9.19 -4.81 -15.46
N ASP A 26 9.69 -5.26 -14.31
CA ASP A 26 10.55 -6.46 -14.19
C ASP A 26 9.75 -7.78 -14.27
N ARG A 27 8.42 -7.73 -14.35
CA ARG A 27 7.53 -8.92 -14.35
C ARG A 27 6.60 -8.97 -15.57
N PRO A 28 7.14 -9.00 -16.79
CA PRO A 28 6.36 -8.80 -18.03
C PRO A 28 5.26 -9.84 -18.26
N ASN A 29 5.30 -10.99 -17.60
CA ASN A 29 4.36 -12.09 -17.80
C ASN A 29 3.33 -12.21 -16.64
N ASP A 30 3.45 -11.40 -15.62
CA ASP A 30 2.55 -11.47 -14.47
C ASP A 30 1.23 -10.73 -14.76
N ASN A 31 0.14 -11.27 -14.22
CA ASN A 31 -1.15 -10.61 -14.22
C ASN A 31 -1.25 -9.80 -12.92
N ILE A 32 -1.26 -8.47 -13.03
CA ILE A 32 -1.14 -7.56 -11.90
C ILE A 32 -2.34 -6.61 -11.86
N GLY A 33 -2.87 -6.36 -10.67
CA GLY A 33 -3.89 -5.35 -10.42
C GLY A 33 -3.45 -4.35 -9.35
N LEU A 34 -4.17 -3.26 -9.24
CA LEU A 34 -3.89 -2.19 -8.28
C LEU A 34 -5.14 -1.85 -7.48
N THR A 35 -5.06 -2.00 -6.18
CA THR A 35 -6.04 -1.52 -5.21
C THR A 35 -5.43 -0.36 -4.43
N ILE A 36 -6.19 0.72 -4.25
CA ILE A 36 -5.84 1.82 -3.35
C ILE A 36 -6.87 1.92 -2.23
N PHE A 37 -6.41 2.35 -1.07
CA PHE A 37 -7.27 2.51 0.09
C PHE A 37 -6.83 3.71 0.96
N ALA A 38 -7.82 4.29 1.63
CA ALA A 38 -7.69 5.23 2.72
C ALA A 38 -8.72 4.84 3.78
N GLY A 39 -9.72 5.64 4.11
CA GLY A 39 -10.88 5.19 4.92
C GLY A 39 -11.77 4.17 4.22
N GLU A 40 -11.69 4.12 2.89
CA GLU A 40 -12.35 3.15 2.01
C GLU A 40 -11.35 2.53 1.05
N ALA A 41 -11.74 1.48 0.34
CA ALA A 41 -10.89 0.80 -0.63
C ALA A 41 -11.57 0.67 -1.99
N PHE A 42 -10.80 0.83 -3.06
CA PHE A 42 -11.29 0.62 -4.43
C PHE A 42 -10.22 0.08 -5.37
N THR A 43 -10.67 -0.57 -6.42
CA THR A 43 -9.80 -1.09 -7.48
C THR A 43 -9.44 0.03 -8.44
N GLN A 44 -8.20 0.49 -8.42
CA GLN A 44 -7.68 1.50 -9.34
C GLN A 44 -7.41 0.89 -10.72
N CYS A 45 -6.89 -0.34 -10.76
CA CYS A 45 -6.69 -1.10 -11.97
C CYS A 45 -7.09 -2.56 -11.73
N PRO A 46 -8.01 -3.13 -12.51
CA PRO A 46 -8.29 -4.57 -12.44
C PRO A 46 -7.07 -5.39 -12.86
N MET A 47 -7.11 -6.70 -12.59
CA MET A 47 -6.04 -7.62 -12.99
C MET A 47 -5.81 -7.55 -14.49
N THR A 48 -4.57 -7.28 -14.90
CA THR A 48 -4.18 -7.10 -16.31
C THR A 48 -2.76 -7.55 -16.59
N THR A 49 -2.49 -7.94 -17.83
CA THR A 49 -1.15 -8.12 -18.38
C THR A 49 -0.69 -6.90 -19.19
N ASP A 50 -1.55 -5.90 -19.36
CA ASP A 50 -1.19 -4.59 -19.95
C ASP A 50 -0.53 -3.71 -18.89
N HIS A 51 0.77 -3.90 -18.71
CA HIS A 51 1.56 -3.17 -17.71
C HIS A 51 1.73 -1.70 -18.05
N THR A 52 1.63 -1.30 -19.32
CA THR A 52 1.65 0.12 -19.72
C THR A 52 0.44 0.84 -19.13
N SER A 53 -0.77 0.31 -19.32
CA SER A 53 -1.98 0.87 -18.73
C SER A 53 -1.95 0.85 -17.20
N LEU A 54 -1.46 -0.24 -16.59
CA LEU A 54 -1.32 -0.36 -15.15
C LEU A 54 -0.38 0.72 -14.57
N ILE A 55 0.79 0.93 -15.18
CA ILE A 55 1.75 1.97 -14.75
C ILE A 55 1.15 3.36 -14.91
N ASN A 56 0.43 3.65 -15.98
CA ASN A 56 -0.27 4.92 -16.17
C ASN A 56 -1.31 5.16 -15.06
N MET A 57 -2.09 4.14 -14.70
CA MET A 57 -3.05 4.22 -13.61
C MET A 57 -2.36 4.39 -12.25
N LEU A 58 -1.23 3.72 -12.01
CA LEU A 58 -0.41 3.91 -10.81
C LEU A 58 0.12 5.35 -10.72
N GLN A 59 0.61 5.91 -11.82
CA GLN A 59 1.11 7.29 -11.85
C GLN A 59 0.01 8.33 -11.58
N SER A 60 -1.24 8.03 -11.93
CA SER A 60 -2.38 8.91 -11.66
C SER A 60 -2.84 8.91 -10.20
N VAL A 61 -2.36 8.00 -9.35
CA VAL A 61 -2.71 7.96 -7.93
C VAL A 61 -2.21 9.21 -7.22
N ARG A 62 -3.09 9.86 -6.46
CA ARG A 62 -2.83 11.11 -5.74
C ARG A 62 -3.38 11.01 -4.32
N THR A 63 -2.81 11.80 -3.41
CA THR A 63 -3.28 11.88 -2.02
C THR A 63 -4.52 12.75 -1.85
N ASP A 64 -4.84 13.60 -2.81
CA ASP A 64 -5.97 14.53 -2.76
C ASP A 64 -7.35 13.86 -2.97
N ILE A 65 -7.37 12.57 -3.30
CA ILE A 65 -8.61 11.76 -3.40
C ILE A 65 -9.42 11.85 -2.09
N ALA A 66 -8.75 11.78 -0.95
CA ALA A 66 -9.40 11.96 0.37
C ALA A 66 -9.75 13.43 0.66
N SER A 67 -8.89 14.38 0.28
CA SER A 67 -9.11 15.82 0.54
C SER A 67 -10.25 16.41 -0.29
N HIS A 68 -10.57 15.84 -1.45
CA HIS A 68 -11.71 16.25 -2.28
C HIS A 68 -13.03 15.54 -1.91
N GLY A 69 -13.06 14.79 -0.80
CA GLY A 69 -14.27 14.12 -0.32
C GLY A 69 -14.73 12.94 -1.19
N LEU A 70 -13.87 12.43 -2.08
CA LEU A 70 -14.17 11.26 -2.91
C LEU A 70 -14.14 9.96 -2.11
N ILE A 71 -13.29 9.91 -1.08
CA ILE A 71 -13.24 8.82 -0.08
C ILE A 71 -12.98 9.41 1.31
N ALA A 72 -13.43 8.72 2.35
CA ALA A 72 -13.15 9.10 3.73
C ALA A 72 -11.65 9.08 4.03
N ASP A 73 -11.15 10.08 4.79
CA ASP A 73 -9.77 10.04 5.29
C ASP A 73 -9.64 8.98 6.39
N GLY A 74 -8.52 8.29 6.42
CA GLY A 74 -8.27 7.20 7.36
C GLY A 74 -7.45 6.10 6.74
N THR A 75 -7.35 4.97 7.46
CA THR A 75 -6.56 3.79 7.04
C THR A 75 -7.38 2.52 7.28
N ALA A 76 -8.03 2.03 6.23
CA ALA A 76 -8.86 0.82 6.25
C ALA A 76 -8.09 -0.38 5.66
N ILE A 77 -7.08 -0.88 6.39
CA ILE A 77 -6.21 -1.98 5.94
C ILE A 77 -7.03 -3.24 5.60
N GLY A 78 -8.00 -3.59 6.47
CA GLY A 78 -8.85 -4.75 6.26
C GLY A 78 -9.67 -4.65 4.97
N MET A 79 -10.24 -3.48 4.68
CA MET A 79 -10.98 -3.24 3.43
C MET A 79 -10.06 -3.28 2.20
N GLY A 80 -8.87 -2.68 2.29
CA GLY A 80 -7.86 -2.72 1.22
C GLY A 80 -7.45 -4.15 0.88
N LEU A 81 -7.13 -4.95 1.90
CA LEU A 81 -6.77 -6.34 1.73
C LEU A 81 -7.96 -7.18 1.19
N ALA A 82 -9.17 -7.01 1.71
CA ALA A 82 -10.36 -7.70 1.23
C ALA A 82 -10.67 -7.39 -0.23
N ASN A 83 -10.52 -6.13 -0.65
CA ASN A 83 -10.68 -5.72 -2.04
C ASN A 83 -9.67 -6.44 -2.95
N ALA A 84 -8.38 -6.42 -2.60
CA ALA A 84 -7.32 -7.09 -3.37
C ALA A 84 -7.55 -8.61 -3.45
N VAL A 85 -7.88 -9.25 -2.36
CA VAL A 85 -8.18 -10.70 -2.28
C VAL A 85 -9.38 -11.04 -3.18
N SER A 86 -10.42 -10.22 -3.16
CA SER A 86 -11.60 -10.40 -4.01
C SER A 86 -11.25 -10.35 -5.52
N ARG A 87 -10.28 -9.54 -5.92
CA ARG A 87 -9.83 -9.48 -7.33
C ARG A 87 -9.01 -10.70 -7.74
N LEU A 88 -8.36 -11.36 -6.79
CA LEU A 88 -7.54 -12.55 -7.05
C LEU A 88 -8.32 -13.86 -6.98
N LYS A 89 -9.51 -13.89 -6.36
CA LYS A 89 -10.21 -15.15 -6.11
C LYS A 89 -10.45 -15.98 -7.38
N ASP A 90 -10.89 -15.34 -8.45
CA ASP A 90 -11.30 -16.00 -9.72
C ASP A 90 -10.18 -16.03 -10.77
N VAL A 91 -9.02 -15.45 -10.47
CA VAL A 91 -7.87 -15.44 -11.38
C VAL A 91 -7.23 -16.82 -11.42
N LYS A 92 -7.04 -17.36 -12.63
CA LYS A 92 -6.31 -18.60 -12.82
C LYS A 92 -4.80 -18.33 -12.79
N GLY A 93 -4.07 -19.00 -11.91
CA GLY A 93 -2.62 -18.83 -11.78
C GLY A 93 -2.03 -19.85 -10.80
N LYS A 94 -0.73 -20.13 -10.94
CA LYS A 94 0.00 -21.07 -10.05
C LYS A 94 0.24 -20.49 -8.67
N SER A 95 0.43 -19.17 -8.59
CA SER A 95 0.59 -18.45 -7.32
C SER A 95 -0.23 -17.17 -7.32
N LYS A 96 -0.78 -16.84 -6.14
CA LYS A 96 -1.54 -15.62 -5.90
C LYS A 96 -0.88 -14.87 -4.76
N VAL A 97 -0.53 -13.62 -5.01
CA VAL A 97 0.22 -12.78 -4.06
C VAL A 97 -0.44 -11.42 -3.94
N VAL A 98 -0.52 -10.90 -2.71
CA VAL A 98 -0.83 -9.50 -2.42
C VAL A 98 0.40 -8.85 -1.79
N ILE A 99 0.78 -7.68 -2.28
CA ILE A 99 1.75 -6.80 -1.63
C ILE A 99 0.95 -5.65 -1.02
N LEU A 100 0.87 -5.65 0.31
CA LEU A 100 0.16 -4.63 1.09
C LEU A 100 1.17 -3.60 1.63
N LEU A 101 1.10 -2.37 1.13
CA LEU A 101 1.94 -1.27 1.58
C LEU A 101 1.10 -0.23 2.32
N THR A 102 1.51 0.12 3.53
CA THR A 102 0.84 1.13 4.36
C THR A 102 1.84 1.91 5.21
N ASP A 103 1.50 3.15 5.54
CA ASP A 103 2.27 4.02 6.44
C ASP A 103 1.54 4.30 7.77
N GLY A 104 0.40 3.63 8.02
CA GLY A 104 -0.43 3.86 9.20
C GLY A 104 -0.94 2.59 9.88
N SER A 105 -1.74 2.82 10.91
CA SER A 105 -2.47 1.79 11.65
C SER A 105 -3.91 1.72 11.18
N ASN A 106 -4.52 0.53 11.23
CA ASN A 106 -5.93 0.39 10.88
C ASN A 106 -6.82 1.15 11.85
N ASN A 107 -7.55 2.13 11.37
CA ASN A 107 -8.45 2.97 12.16
C ASN A 107 -9.85 3.13 11.54
N MET A 108 -10.10 2.54 10.40
CA MET A 108 -11.35 2.64 9.63
C MET A 108 -11.71 1.29 8.99
N GLY A 109 -12.96 1.22 8.52
CA GLY A 109 -13.50 0.10 7.75
C GLY A 109 -14.20 -0.97 8.60
N ASP A 110 -15.18 -1.63 7.98
CA ASP A 110 -16.05 -2.62 8.63
C ASP A 110 -15.42 -4.01 8.74
N ILE A 111 -14.35 -4.27 7.98
CA ILE A 111 -13.66 -5.55 7.98
C ILE A 111 -12.32 -5.41 8.69
N SER A 112 -12.10 -6.25 9.72
CA SER A 112 -10.82 -6.25 10.41
C SER A 112 -9.68 -6.76 9.50
N PRO A 113 -8.44 -6.28 9.67
CA PRO A 113 -7.29 -6.77 8.93
C PRO A 113 -7.09 -8.29 9.04
N MET A 114 -7.31 -8.85 10.23
CA MET A 114 -7.17 -10.28 10.47
C MET A 114 -8.24 -11.11 9.78
N THR A 115 -9.50 -10.64 9.74
CA THR A 115 -10.57 -11.31 8.98
C THR A 115 -10.20 -11.39 7.49
N SER A 116 -9.69 -10.32 6.91
CA SER A 116 -9.24 -10.31 5.51
C SER A 116 -8.04 -11.24 5.27
N ALA A 117 -7.12 -11.32 6.21
CA ALA A 117 -5.98 -12.24 6.15
C ALA A 117 -6.43 -13.72 6.25
N GLU A 118 -7.42 -14.04 7.08
CA GLU A 118 -8.00 -15.39 7.14
C GLU A 118 -8.65 -15.79 5.82
N ILE A 119 -9.37 -14.87 5.17
CA ILE A 119 -9.94 -15.10 3.84
C ILE A 119 -8.83 -15.34 2.82
N ALA A 120 -7.78 -14.51 2.81
CA ALA A 120 -6.62 -14.69 1.94
C ALA A 120 -5.99 -16.07 2.12
N LYS A 121 -5.75 -16.50 3.36
CA LYS A 121 -5.22 -17.83 3.68
C LYS A 121 -6.09 -18.96 3.12
N ARG A 122 -7.40 -18.90 3.35
CA ARG A 122 -8.36 -19.92 2.85
C ARG A 122 -8.36 -20.01 1.32
N MET A 123 -8.06 -18.92 0.63
CA MET A 123 -7.96 -18.84 -0.82
C MET A 123 -6.55 -19.15 -1.37
N GLY A 124 -5.60 -19.52 -0.51
CA GLY A 124 -4.23 -19.80 -0.91
C GLY A 124 -3.48 -18.55 -1.42
N ILE A 125 -3.88 -17.36 -0.97
CA ILE A 125 -3.27 -16.08 -1.33
C ILE A 125 -2.24 -15.72 -0.28
N ARG A 126 -0.99 -15.54 -0.70
CA ARG A 126 0.11 -15.07 0.16
C ARG A 126 0.11 -13.55 0.24
N VAL A 127 0.29 -13.00 1.44
CA VAL A 127 0.33 -11.55 1.65
C VAL A 127 1.68 -11.13 2.20
N TYR A 128 2.42 -10.35 1.43
CA TYR A 128 3.58 -9.61 1.89
C TYR A 128 3.12 -8.25 2.42
N THR A 129 3.60 -7.86 3.59
CA THR A 129 3.23 -6.57 4.19
C THR A 129 4.44 -5.67 4.34
N ILE A 130 4.30 -4.40 3.94
CA ILE A 130 5.35 -3.39 3.98
C ILE A 130 4.86 -2.19 4.77
N GLY A 131 5.47 -1.95 5.93
CA GLY A 131 5.29 -0.72 6.69
C GLY A 131 6.27 0.35 6.22
N VAL A 132 5.78 1.50 5.75
CA VAL A 132 6.60 2.58 5.19
C VAL A 132 6.66 3.78 6.12
N GLY A 133 7.87 4.28 6.39
CA GLY A 133 8.12 5.48 7.18
C GLY A 133 9.15 5.26 8.29
N THR A 134 9.64 6.35 8.88
CA THR A 134 10.58 6.33 10.01
C THR A 134 9.96 5.77 11.28
N ASN A 135 10.76 5.59 12.33
CA ASN A 135 10.29 4.95 13.55
C ASN A 135 9.70 5.90 14.61
N LYS A 136 9.73 7.23 14.38
CA LYS A 136 9.31 8.21 15.40
C LYS A 136 8.44 9.32 14.82
N VAL A 137 9.03 10.19 14.03
CA VAL A 137 8.37 11.35 13.42
C VAL A 137 8.83 11.52 11.98
N ALA A 138 7.96 12.10 11.16
CA ALA A 138 8.28 12.41 9.77
C ALA A 138 7.94 13.88 9.45
N PRO A 139 8.76 14.56 8.64
CA PRO A 139 8.45 15.90 8.17
C PRO A 139 7.26 15.84 7.20
N TYR A 140 6.26 16.65 7.48
CA TYR A 140 5.03 16.77 6.70
C TYR A 140 4.88 18.20 6.19
N PRO A 141 4.71 18.42 4.87
CA PRO A 141 4.51 19.75 4.32
C PRO A 141 3.07 20.23 4.57
N MET A 142 2.93 21.32 5.29
CA MET A 142 1.65 21.97 5.58
C MET A 142 1.56 23.30 4.82
N PRO A 143 0.55 23.47 3.94
CA PRO A 143 0.33 24.75 3.27
C PRO A 143 -0.06 25.83 4.29
N VAL A 144 0.61 26.99 4.21
CA VAL A 144 0.31 28.16 5.03
C VAL A 144 0.24 29.41 4.15
N ALA A 145 -0.37 30.49 4.66
CA ALA A 145 -0.38 31.76 3.95
C ALA A 145 1.06 32.26 3.77
N GLY A 146 1.55 32.25 2.52
CA GLY A 146 2.90 32.66 2.18
C GLY A 146 3.90 31.52 1.87
N GLY A 147 3.46 30.25 1.85
CA GLY A 147 4.34 29.14 1.45
C GLY A 147 4.00 27.79 2.07
N THR A 148 5.03 27.00 2.30
CA THR A 148 4.91 25.68 2.94
C THR A 148 5.69 25.68 4.25
N GLN A 149 5.03 25.28 5.33
CA GLN A 149 5.67 25.01 6.62
C GLN A 149 5.79 23.52 6.83
N TYR A 150 6.96 23.05 7.33
CA TYR A 150 7.14 21.66 7.69
C TYR A 150 6.83 21.45 9.18
N VAL A 151 5.97 20.49 9.45
CA VAL A 151 5.65 20.03 10.81
C VAL A 151 6.03 18.57 10.97
N ASN A 152 6.51 18.19 12.15
CA ASN A 152 6.79 16.80 12.44
C ASN A 152 5.50 16.10 12.88
N ILE A 153 5.10 15.07 12.13
CA ILE A 153 3.97 14.22 12.49
C ILE A 153 4.46 12.91 13.11
N PRO A 154 3.75 12.35 14.10
CA PRO A 154 4.08 11.05 14.64
C PRO A 154 3.88 9.97 13.56
N VAL A 155 4.74 8.95 13.58
CA VAL A 155 4.63 7.78 12.69
C VAL A 155 4.11 6.62 13.51
N GLU A 156 2.87 6.23 13.26
CA GLU A 156 2.18 5.14 13.93
C GLU A 156 1.90 4.00 12.93
N ILE A 157 2.86 3.10 12.80
CA ILE A 157 2.68 1.90 11.97
C ILE A 157 2.40 0.72 12.88
N ASP A 158 1.26 0.08 12.67
CA ASP A 158 0.90 -1.14 13.38
C ASP A 158 1.68 -2.36 12.84
N SER A 159 2.96 -2.38 13.20
CA SER A 159 3.87 -3.47 12.81
C SER A 159 3.44 -4.83 13.34
N LYS A 160 2.67 -4.87 14.44
CA LYS A 160 2.15 -6.12 15.00
C LYS A 160 1.12 -6.73 14.06
N THR A 161 0.06 -5.98 13.72
CA THR A 161 -0.98 -6.44 12.79
C THR A 161 -0.39 -6.80 11.43
N LEU A 162 0.51 -6.00 10.88
CA LEU A 162 1.14 -6.30 9.59
C LEU A 162 1.95 -7.61 9.62
N ARG A 163 2.65 -7.87 10.72
CA ARG A 163 3.40 -9.12 10.92
C ARG A 163 2.47 -10.32 11.05
N GLU A 164 1.39 -10.18 11.80
CA GLU A 164 0.39 -11.24 11.98
C GLU A 164 -0.28 -11.60 10.64
N ILE A 165 -0.66 -10.62 9.81
CA ILE A 165 -1.21 -10.85 8.46
C ILE A 165 -0.22 -11.65 7.60
N ALA A 166 1.03 -11.21 7.55
CA ALA A 166 2.06 -11.88 6.75
C ALA A 166 2.29 -13.32 7.21
N GLN A 167 2.47 -13.54 8.51
CA GLN A 167 2.69 -14.88 9.08
C GLN A 167 1.50 -15.82 8.83
N LEU A 168 0.27 -15.32 8.96
CA LEU A 168 -0.95 -16.11 8.76
C LEU A 168 -1.07 -16.63 7.32
N THR A 169 -0.55 -15.89 6.36
CA THR A 169 -0.66 -16.16 4.91
C THR A 169 0.62 -16.66 4.27
N ASP A 170 1.59 -17.11 5.06
CA ASP A 170 2.93 -17.60 4.62
C ASP A 170 3.72 -16.54 3.83
N GLY A 171 3.48 -15.27 4.09
CA GLY A 171 4.25 -14.15 3.58
C GLY A 171 5.26 -13.61 4.59
N ASN A 172 5.87 -12.47 4.27
CA ASN A 172 6.83 -11.79 5.12
C ASN A 172 6.40 -10.35 5.41
N PHE A 173 6.73 -9.88 6.61
CA PHE A 173 6.62 -8.48 6.98
C PHE A 173 7.95 -7.77 6.76
N TYR A 174 7.89 -6.58 6.16
CA TYR A 174 9.02 -5.71 5.92
C TYR A 174 8.80 -4.32 6.49
N ARG A 175 9.89 -3.64 6.80
CA ARG A 175 9.90 -2.25 7.22
C ARG A 175 10.82 -1.43 6.31
N ALA A 176 10.29 -0.38 5.69
CA ALA A 176 11.04 0.54 4.86
C ALA A 176 11.09 1.93 5.51
N THR A 177 12.25 2.37 5.94
CA THR A 177 12.47 3.69 6.54
C THR A 177 13.14 4.68 5.59
N ASN A 178 13.51 4.23 4.39
CA ASN A 178 14.09 5.04 3.33
C ASN A 178 13.88 4.37 1.95
N ASN A 179 14.15 5.11 0.88
CA ASN A 179 13.96 4.66 -0.50
C ASN A 179 14.76 3.39 -0.84
N LYS A 180 16.00 3.30 -0.37
CA LYS A 180 16.87 2.15 -0.64
C LYS A 180 16.30 0.86 -0.05
N GLN A 181 15.83 0.91 1.19
CA GLN A 181 15.18 -0.25 1.84
C GLN A 181 13.91 -0.64 1.09
N LEU A 182 13.08 0.33 0.69
CA LEU A 182 11.85 0.04 -0.06
C LEU A 182 12.17 -0.67 -1.38
N GLN A 183 13.17 -0.20 -2.14
CA GLN A 183 13.63 -0.87 -3.37
C GLN A 183 14.09 -2.29 -3.10
N GLN A 184 14.88 -2.51 -2.06
CA GLN A 184 15.44 -3.80 -1.69
C GLN A 184 14.35 -4.81 -1.33
N ILE A 185 13.30 -4.38 -0.60
CA ILE A 185 12.14 -5.20 -0.24
C ILE A 185 11.42 -5.73 -1.48
N TYR A 186 11.18 -4.87 -2.48
CA TYR A 186 10.53 -5.31 -3.71
C TYR A 186 11.39 -6.28 -4.55
N ASN A 187 12.71 -6.17 -4.45
CA ASN A 187 13.61 -7.15 -5.08
C ASN A 187 13.60 -8.52 -4.38
N ASP A 188 13.27 -8.55 -3.08
CA ASP A 188 13.21 -9.77 -2.27
C ASP A 188 11.86 -10.52 -2.44
N ILE A 189 10.83 -9.84 -2.92
CA ILE A 189 9.50 -10.40 -3.19
C ILE A 189 9.43 -11.02 -4.58
#